data_738325d55dd21fea228fdbaa17f214b8
#
_entry.id   738325d55dd21fea228fdbaa17f214b8
#
_cell.length_a   1.000
_cell.length_b   1.000
_cell.length_c   1.000
_cell.angle_alpha   90.00
_cell.angle_beta   90.00
_cell.angle_gamma   90.00
#
_symmetry.space_group_name_H-M   'P 1'
#
loop_
_entity.id
_entity.type
_entity.pdbx_description
1 polymer ?
#
loop_
_entity_poly.entity_id
_entity_poly.type
_entity_poly.pdbx_seq_one_letter_code
_entity_poly.pdbx_strand_id
1 'polypeptide(L)'
;MLPPTAHMFPLLQVLIIRECPKLLGFPSPNHIVSPDWFPKLQELEVTCCSEFSSAILISWIEGLRQVMMKNVKLLKHFWYSKSSNGAQLEIIGEADLHSIDQVLVFDKETGLETLTLDKCPPLELKHLLMLTSLRTLIVKKSVGLVGPLGRGQSDVEWQLHVECIKIDGLTGNTGEELTELLPHLPKLSELEIWRCKNIKRLVVGVDVQQTTQEASEITAAAEEEDDGVLLFPAHLRDSLRELDFTLCPELVLVDPPTLVPGGGWLQALQSLQRLTIQGSPKLLSTFSFSCDIFPSSLKFLELSDVKGMVTLESLSNLSSLVRLELWNCGEDLKYQGFWSLLTTGGQLKKLRVLKSPRFFADWDPNPRRALEDAEGGEEHQTQLVSSTLCELCTDDIAGFLAAPVCGFLSSSLTKLKLHSSWSTQLERFSKEQEDALQLLSSLQQLKFESFRKLQQLPAGLRNLTSLKRLAVKFCPAISSLPNDALSDSLEKLDIFSCSEELKQQCRGLEGTIPEIKIW
;
A
#
# COMPACT_ATOMS: atom_id res chain seq x y z
N MET A 1 -44.77 32.23 20.21
CA MET A 1 -44.55 31.65 18.86
C MET A 1 -43.78 32.67 18.06
N LEU A 2 -42.54 32.41 17.72
CA LEU A 2 -41.78 33.22 16.78
C LEU A 2 -42.34 32.98 15.37
N PRO A 3 -42.37 33.97 14.48
CA PRO A 3 -42.87 33.79 13.12
C PRO A 3 -41.98 32.77 12.36
N PRO A 4 -42.55 31.93 11.49
CA PRO A 4 -41.88 30.79 10.87
C PRO A 4 -40.78 31.14 9.84
N THR A 5 -40.39 32.40 9.70
CA THR A 5 -39.44 32.91 8.69
C THR A 5 -38.30 33.77 9.24
N ALA A 6 -38.12 33.86 10.55
CA ALA A 6 -37.05 34.69 11.11
C ALA A 6 -35.74 33.87 11.20
N HIS A 7 -34.78 34.15 10.34
CA HIS A 7 -33.39 33.71 10.50
C HIS A 7 -32.87 34.22 11.85
N MET A 8 -32.49 33.29 12.77
CA MET A 8 -32.05 33.73 14.11
C MET A 8 -30.66 34.39 14.05
N PHE A 9 -29.78 33.91 13.15
CA PHE A 9 -28.40 34.38 13.04
C PHE A 9 -28.00 34.56 11.55
N PRO A 10 -28.53 35.62 10.87
CA PRO A 10 -28.42 35.73 9.40
C PRO A 10 -27.00 36.01 8.88
N LEU A 11 -26.08 36.46 9.72
CA LEU A 11 -24.69 36.78 9.34
C LEU A 11 -23.64 35.84 9.93
N LEU A 12 -24.05 34.84 10.71
CA LEU A 12 -23.12 33.91 11.37
C LEU A 12 -22.44 33.02 10.33
N GLN A 13 -21.11 33.06 10.29
CA GLN A 13 -20.29 32.25 9.38
C GLN A 13 -19.61 31.08 10.09
N VAL A 14 -19.26 31.24 11.36
CA VAL A 14 -18.59 30.23 12.17
C VAL A 14 -19.34 30.02 13.47
N LEU A 15 -19.69 28.79 13.80
CA LEU A 15 -20.34 28.44 15.06
C LEU A 15 -19.47 27.40 15.79
N ILE A 16 -19.04 27.75 17.00
CA ILE A 16 -18.21 26.87 17.86
C ILE A 16 -18.94 26.65 19.18
N ILE A 17 -19.19 25.38 19.51
CA ILE A 17 -19.83 24.94 20.74
C ILE A 17 -18.88 23.97 21.44
N ARG A 18 -18.45 24.29 22.66
CA ARG A 18 -17.50 23.46 23.41
C ARG A 18 -17.95 23.26 24.83
N GLU A 19 -17.69 22.06 25.35
CA GLU A 19 -17.90 21.72 26.77
C GLU A 19 -19.32 22.00 27.29
N CYS A 20 -20.33 21.71 26.47
CA CYS A 20 -21.75 21.86 26.81
C CYS A 20 -22.42 20.49 26.98
N PRO A 21 -22.13 19.73 28.08
CA PRO A 21 -22.57 18.33 28.22
C PRO A 21 -24.09 18.16 28.32
N LYS A 22 -24.82 19.20 28.71
CA LYS A 22 -26.30 19.18 28.82
C LYS A 22 -27.02 19.70 27.55
N LEU A 23 -26.27 20.10 26.53
CA LEU A 23 -26.86 20.56 25.28
C LEU A 23 -27.32 19.34 24.47
N LEU A 24 -28.62 19.21 24.26
CA LEU A 24 -29.23 18.06 23.59
C LEU A 24 -29.14 18.11 22.06
N GLY A 25 -28.96 19.29 21.48
CA GLY A 25 -28.92 19.50 20.02
C GLY A 25 -29.52 20.88 19.63
N PHE A 26 -29.67 21.06 18.34
CA PHE A 26 -30.39 22.24 17.83
C PHE A 26 -31.90 22.01 17.93
N PRO A 27 -32.67 22.99 18.39
CA PRO A 27 -34.13 22.88 18.46
C PRO A 27 -34.70 22.76 17.03
N SER A 28 -35.27 21.61 16.74
CA SER A 28 -36.01 21.36 15.50
C SER A 28 -37.27 20.56 15.81
N PRO A 29 -38.43 20.91 15.21
CA PRO A 29 -39.67 20.17 15.42
C PRO A 29 -39.59 18.70 14.95
N ASN A 30 -38.62 18.35 14.09
CA ASN A 30 -38.45 17.02 13.50
C ASN A 30 -37.08 16.38 13.77
N HIS A 31 -36.34 16.81 14.80
CA HIS A 31 -34.96 16.38 15.11
C HIS A 31 -33.94 16.59 13.99
N ILE A 32 -34.26 17.35 12.94
CA ILE A 32 -33.40 17.68 11.82
C ILE A 32 -32.98 19.13 11.93
N VAL A 33 -31.68 19.43 11.86
CA VAL A 33 -31.20 20.83 11.86
C VAL A 33 -31.70 21.54 10.62
N SER A 34 -32.43 22.65 10.82
CA SER A 34 -32.92 23.44 9.69
C SER A 34 -31.84 24.42 9.21
N PRO A 35 -31.50 24.44 7.91
CA PRO A 35 -30.59 25.43 7.32
C PRO A 35 -31.05 26.88 7.47
N ASP A 36 -32.34 27.09 7.72
CA ASP A 36 -32.93 28.43 7.83
C ASP A 36 -32.45 29.25 9.04
N TRP A 37 -31.89 28.60 10.05
CA TRP A 37 -31.37 29.30 11.24
C TRP A 37 -30.04 29.99 11.00
N PHE A 38 -29.20 29.43 10.12
CA PHE A 38 -27.82 29.86 9.87
C PHE A 38 -27.55 29.96 8.36
N PRO A 39 -28.20 30.86 7.62
CA PRO A 39 -28.15 30.87 6.15
C PRO A 39 -26.76 31.17 5.56
N LYS A 40 -25.84 31.72 6.36
CA LYS A 40 -24.45 32.00 5.94
C LYS A 40 -23.41 31.22 6.68
N LEU A 41 -23.79 30.19 7.43
CA LEU A 41 -22.85 29.35 8.15
C LEU A 41 -21.93 28.60 7.16
N GLN A 42 -20.65 28.67 7.42
CA GLN A 42 -19.61 27.98 6.63
C GLN A 42 -18.90 26.91 7.46
N GLU A 43 -18.74 27.17 8.75
CA GLU A 43 -17.98 26.28 9.64
C GLU A 43 -18.76 26.00 10.92
N LEU A 44 -18.86 24.73 11.29
CA LEU A 44 -19.47 24.25 12.52
C LEU A 44 -18.50 23.38 13.32
N GLU A 45 -18.27 23.73 14.57
CA GLU A 45 -17.50 22.91 15.51
C GLU A 45 -18.32 22.63 16.77
N VAL A 46 -18.46 21.33 17.13
CA VAL A 46 -19.11 20.88 18.37
C VAL A 46 -18.19 19.90 19.08
N THR A 47 -17.71 20.23 20.26
CA THR A 47 -16.75 19.40 20.98
C THR A 47 -17.10 19.21 22.45
N CYS A 48 -16.92 17.98 22.96
CA CYS A 48 -17.18 17.62 24.36
C CYS A 48 -18.62 17.94 24.82
N CYS A 49 -19.60 17.65 23.95
CA CYS A 49 -21.03 17.82 24.22
C CYS A 49 -21.70 16.44 24.20
N SER A 50 -21.55 15.66 25.27
CA SER A 50 -21.88 14.21 25.32
C SER A 50 -23.35 13.89 25.06
N GLU A 51 -24.27 14.79 25.40
CA GLU A 51 -25.70 14.61 25.15
C GLU A 51 -26.16 15.23 23.82
N PHE A 52 -25.24 15.90 23.11
CA PHE A 52 -25.57 16.51 21.85
C PHE A 52 -25.89 15.45 20.81
N SER A 53 -27.17 15.31 20.48
CA SER A 53 -27.69 14.36 19.52
C SER A 53 -28.54 15.12 18.51
N SER A 54 -28.09 15.16 17.28
CA SER A 54 -28.97 15.48 16.15
C SER A 54 -28.54 14.61 14.99
N ALA A 55 -29.49 13.91 14.41
CA ALA A 55 -29.28 13.34 13.09
C ALA A 55 -28.99 14.49 12.12
N ILE A 56 -27.84 14.43 11.48
CA ILE A 56 -27.36 15.49 10.60
C ILE A 56 -27.88 15.23 9.20
N LEU A 57 -28.61 16.17 8.65
CA LEU A 57 -29.08 16.12 7.27
C LEU A 57 -27.88 16.35 6.34
N ILE A 58 -27.58 15.39 5.46
CA ILE A 58 -26.39 15.45 4.61
C ILE A 58 -26.42 16.66 3.66
N SER A 59 -27.56 16.98 3.09
CA SER A 59 -27.72 18.15 2.21
C SER A 59 -27.47 19.48 2.93
N TRP A 60 -27.66 19.51 4.25
CA TRP A 60 -27.32 20.70 5.04
C TRP A 60 -25.82 20.85 5.23
N ILE A 61 -25.11 19.78 5.60
CA ILE A 61 -23.64 19.85 5.76
C ILE A 61 -22.92 20.09 4.44
N GLU A 62 -23.44 19.62 3.32
CA GLU A 62 -22.89 19.88 1.99
C GLU A 62 -22.93 21.37 1.60
N GLY A 63 -23.79 22.14 2.23
CA GLY A 63 -23.82 23.60 2.13
C GLY A 63 -22.70 24.30 2.90
N LEU A 64 -22.04 23.58 3.84
CA LEU A 64 -20.98 24.11 4.67
C LEU A 64 -19.61 23.83 4.04
N ARG A 65 -18.61 24.62 4.44
CA ARG A 65 -17.21 24.39 4.09
C ARG A 65 -16.58 23.31 4.97
N GLN A 66 -16.89 23.35 6.27
CA GLN A 66 -16.34 22.42 7.24
C GLN A 66 -17.30 22.16 8.39
N VAL A 67 -17.38 20.89 8.81
CA VAL A 67 -18.05 20.48 10.04
C VAL A 67 -17.12 19.58 10.85
N MET A 68 -16.96 19.85 12.12
CA MET A 68 -16.20 19.04 13.04
C MET A 68 -17.00 18.78 14.32
N MET A 69 -17.20 17.52 14.67
CA MET A 69 -17.78 17.13 15.95
C MET A 69 -16.88 16.11 16.64
N LYS A 70 -16.64 16.29 17.93
CA LYS A 70 -15.83 15.37 18.73
C LYS A 70 -16.49 15.10 20.07
N ASN A 71 -16.51 13.84 20.47
CA ASN A 71 -17.07 13.38 21.74
C ASN A 71 -18.50 13.94 21.94
N VAL A 72 -19.35 13.69 20.97
CA VAL A 72 -20.80 13.95 21.01
C VAL A 72 -21.54 12.61 21.12
N LYS A 73 -22.85 12.63 21.34
CA LYS A 73 -23.63 11.40 21.50
C LYS A 73 -23.49 10.49 20.26
N LEU A 74 -23.17 9.20 20.47
CA LEU A 74 -22.95 8.15 19.48
C LEU A 74 -21.71 8.35 18.59
N LEU A 75 -21.01 9.48 18.66
CA LEU A 75 -19.87 9.79 17.79
C LEU A 75 -18.64 10.19 18.58
N LYS A 76 -17.55 9.48 18.38
CA LYS A 76 -16.23 9.89 18.81
C LYS A 76 -15.70 11.03 17.96
N HIS A 77 -15.92 10.94 16.64
CA HIS A 77 -15.47 11.94 15.67
C HIS A 77 -16.42 11.99 14.49
N PHE A 78 -16.70 13.19 14.02
CA PHE A 78 -17.38 13.48 12.77
C PHE A 78 -16.65 14.64 12.12
N TRP A 79 -16.20 14.46 10.90
CA TRP A 79 -15.51 15.48 10.16
C TRP A 79 -15.98 15.51 8.71
N TYR A 80 -16.45 16.67 8.30
CA TYR A 80 -16.81 16.95 6.92
C TYR A 80 -15.99 18.12 6.42
N SER A 81 -15.51 18.05 5.21
CA SER A 81 -14.80 19.13 4.53
C SER A 81 -15.11 19.12 3.05
N LYS A 82 -15.37 20.30 2.53
CA LYS A 82 -15.54 20.55 1.10
C LYS A 82 -14.37 21.36 0.58
N SER A 83 -13.65 20.80 -0.38
CA SER A 83 -12.48 21.39 -1.01
C SER A 83 -12.62 21.39 -2.54
N SER A 84 -11.63 21.94 -3.25
CA SER A 84 -11.53 21.81 -4.71
C SER A 84 -11.44 20.36 -5.20
N ASN A 85 -11.03 19.44 -4.31
CA ASN A 85 -10.85 18.01 -4.61
C ASN A 85 -12.08 17.18 -4.20
N GLY A 86 -13.24 17.82 -4.01
CA GLY A 86 -14.50 17.19 -3.65
C GLY A 86 -14.87 17.27 -2.18
N ALA A 87 -16.04 16.72 -1.84
CA ALA A 87 -16.56 16.65 -0.49
C ALA A 87 -16.15 15.34 0.18
N GLN A 88 -15.66 15.43 1.41
CA GLN A 88 -15.18 14.31 2.21
C GLN A 88 -15.89 14.25 3.55
N LEU A 89 -16.27 13.05 3.99
CA LEU A 89 -16.91 12.80 5.27
C LEU A 89 -16.18 11.65 5.99
N GLU A 90 -15.80 11.88 7.23
CA GLU A 90 -15.26 10.86 8.14
C GLU A 90 -16.11 10.76 9.40
N ILE A 91 -16.52 9.53 9.72
CA ILE A 91 -17.33 9.22 10.91
C ILE A 91 -16.59 8.13 11.72
N ILE A 92 -16.36 8.41 13.00
CA ILE A 92 -15.89 7.41 13.97
C ILE A 92 -17.00 7.22 14.98
N GLY A 93 -17.64 6.04 14.95
CA GLY A 93 -18.74 5.69 15.83
C GLY A 93 -18.30 5.34 17.25
N GLU A 94 -19.23 5.42 18.20
CA GLU A 94 -19.14 4.83 19.53
C GLU A 94 -19.87 3.47 19.56
N ALA A 95 -19.68 2.69 20.64
CA ALA A 95 -20.22 1.34 20.76
C ALA A 95 -21.77 1.26 20.66
N ASP A 96 -22.44 2.33 21.04
CA ASP A 96 -23.92 2.42 21.05
C ASP A 96 -24.51 2.86 19.69
N LEU A 97 -23.69 3.10 18.69
CA LEU A 97 -24.13 3.41 17.35
C LEU A 97 -24.55 2.13 16.61
N HIS A 98 -25.88 1.93 16.43
CA HIS A 98 -26.42 0.70 15.85
C HIS A 98 -26.91 0.87 14.39
N SER A 99 -27.14 2.10 13.96
CA SER A 99 -27.47 2.45 12.57
C SER A 99 -26.88 3.79 12.20
N ILE A 100 -26.43 3.91 10.95
CA ILE A 100 -25.90 5.19 10.44
C ILE A 100 -26.98 6.28 10.42
N ASP A 101 -28.25 5.91 10.27
CA ASP A 101 -29.40 6.81 10.30
C ASP A 101 -29.57 7.53 11.64
N GLN A 102 -28.95 7.05 12.73
CA GLN A 102 -28.99 7.74 14.02
C GLN A 102 -28.16 9.03 14.03
N VAL A 103 -27.20 9.14 13.13
CA VAL A 103 -26.22 10.24 13.10
C VAL A 103 -26.20 10.99 11.76
N LEU A 104 -26.67 10.36 10.69
CA LEU A 104 -26.65 10.91 9.34
C LEU A 104 -27.95 10.57 8.61
N VAL A 105 -28.66 11.58 8.12
CA VAL A 105 -29.88 11.39 7.34
C VAL A 105 -29.61 11.71 5.87
N PHE A 106 -29.84 10.73 5.03
CA PHE A 106 -29.76 10.85 3.57
C PHE A 106 -31.14 11.25 3.04
N ASP A 107 -31.27 12.43 2.45
CA ASP A 107 -32.54 12.95 1.93
C ASP A 107 -32.59 13.08 0.41
N LYS A 108 -31.44 13.14 -0.24
CA LYS A 108 -31.25 13.28 -1.69
C LYS A 108 -29.97 12.61 -2.13
N GLU A 109 -29.79 12.54 -3.45
CA GLU A 109 -28.48 12.22 -4.03
C GLU A 109 -27.43 13.19 -3.52
N THR A 110 -26.31 12.66 -3.05
CA THR A 110 -25.27 13.45 -2.39
C THR A 110 -24.11 13.76 -3.34
N GLY A 111 -23.50 14.93 -3.16
CA GLY A 111 -22.25 15.33 -3.81
C GLY A 111 -21.00 14.81 -3.08
N LEU A 112 -21.14 13.85 -2.16
CA LEU A 112 -20.06 13.31 -1.37
C LEU A 112 -19.17 12.40 -2.24
N GLU A 113 -17.86 12.71 -2.31
CA GLU A 113 -16.90 11.92 -3.10
C GLU A 113 -16.11 10.92 -2.28
N THR A 114 -15.84 11.21 -1.00
CA THR A 114 -15.12 10.31 -0.10
C THR A 114 -15.88 10.11 1.19
N LEU A 115 -16.15 8.85 1.54
CA LEU A 115 -16.76 8.45 2.80
C LEU A 115 -15.83 7.52 3.57
N THR A 116 -15.51 7.88 4.80
CA THR A 116 -14.74 7.06 5.74
C THR A 116 -15.60 6.72 6.96
N LEU A 117 -15.76 5.44 7.23
CA LEU A 117 -16.48 4.90 8.37
C LEU A 117 -15.51 4.10 9.25
N ASP A 118 -15.34 4.46 10.51
CA ASP A 118 -14.54 3.70 11.49
C ASP A 118 -15.42 3.33 12.68
N LYS A 119 -15.52 2.05 13.00
CA LYS A 119 -16.40 1.51 14.05
C LYS A 119 -17.87 1.90 13.89
N CYS A 120 -18.32 1.93 12.65
CA CYS A 120 -19.70 2.22 12.31
C CYS A 120 -20.46 0.93 11.96
N PRO A 121 -21.81 0.93 12.08
CA PRO A 121 -22.63 -0.13 11.49
C PRO A 121 -22.50 -0.14 9.95
N PRO A 122 -22.78 -1.28 9.30
CA PRO A 122 -22.74 -1.38 7.84
C PRO A 122 -23.73 -0.43 7.17
N LEU A 123 -23.39 0.02 5.96
CA LEU A 123 -24.28 0.79 5.11
C LEU A 123 -25.42 -0.10 4.59
N GLU A 124 -26.62 0.43 4.52
CA GLU A 124 -27.73 -0.23 3.83
C GLU A 124 -27.77 0.15 2.34
N LEU A 125 -28.39 -0.66 1.50
CA LEU A 125 -28.54 -0.39 0.07
C LEU A 125 -29.12 1.01 -0.21
N LYS A 126 -30.11 1.43 0.59
CA LYS A 126 -30.71 2.79 0.47
C LYS A 126 -29.66 3.91 0.58
N HIS A 127 -28.66 3.73 1.46
CA HIS A 127 -27.58 4.71 1.63
C HIS A 127 -26.66 4.72 0.41
N LEU A 128 -26.30 3.55 -0.12
CA LEU A 128 -25.47 3.43 -1.32
C LEU A 128 -26.13 4.10 -2.53
N LEU A 129 -27.42 3.91 -2.71
CA LEU A 129 -28.18 4.52 -3.82
C LEU A 129 -28.25 6.06 -3.74
N MET A 130 -28.12 6.63 -2.54
CA MET A 130 -28.02 8.08 -2.34
C MET A 130 -26.61 8.65 -2.57
N LEU A 131 -25.57 7.80 -2.55
CA LEU A 131 -24.18 8.18 -2.68
C LEU A 131 -23.69 8.18 -4.16
N THR A 132 -24.45 8.78 -5.05
CA THR A 132 -24.23 8.73 -6.51
C THR A 132 -22.90 9.35 -6.96
N SER A 133 -22.33 10.29 -6.21
CA SER A 133 -21.05 10.94 -6.48
C SER A 133 -19.86 10.26 -5.80
N LEU A 134 -20.10 9.19 -5.02
CA LEU A 134 -19.05 8.54 -4.23
C LEU A 134 -18.01 7.87 -5.14
N ARG A 135 -16.75 8.25 -4.94
CA ARG A 135 -15.59 7.66 -5.61
C ARG A 135 -14.76 6.79 -4.70
N THR A 136 -14.66 7.18 -3.42
CA THR A 136 -13.82 6.47 -2.45
C THR A 136 -14.63 6.09 -1.21
N LEU A 137 -14.68 4.81 -0.92
CA LEU A 137 -15.30 4.24 0.29
C LEU A 137 -14.23 3.58 1.16
N ILE A 138 -14.09 4.04 2.40
CA ILE A 138 -13.13 3.52 3.37
C ILE A 138 -13.89 3.04 4.61
N VAL A 139 -13.78 1.76 4.95
CA VAL A 139 -14.45 1.19 6.13
C VAL A 139 -13.43 0.49 7.03
N LYS A 140 -13.39 0.92 8.31
CA LYS A 140 -12.39 0.45 9.28
C LYS A 140 -13.04 -0.07 10.54
N LYS A 141 -12.55 -1.20 11.05
CA LYS A 141 -12.91 -1.77 12.38
C LYS A 141 -14.42 -1.84 12.62
N SER A 142 -15.18 -2.04 11.58
CA SER A 142 -16.64 -2.17 11.58
C SER A 142 -17.03 -3.64 11.54
N VAL A 143 -18.30 -3.94 11.83
CA VAL A 143 -18.80 -5.31 11.76
C VAL A 143 -18.90 -5.76 10.32
N GLY A 144 -19.33 -4.90 9.41
CA GLY A 144 -19.46 -5.19 7.97
C GLY A 144 -19.28 -3.95 7.12
N LEU A 145 -19.21 -4.16 5.82
CA LEU A 145 -19.14 -3.12 4.79
C LEU A 145 -20.54 -2.64 4.41
N VAL A 146 -21.41 -3.61 4.07
CA VAL A 146 -22.78 -3.40 3.61
C VAL A 146 -23.70 -4.39 4.31
N GLY A 147 -24.88 -3.95 4.69
CA GLY A 147 -25.92 -4.86 5.17
C GLY A 147 -26.44 -5.77 4.04
N PRO A 148 -27.21 -6.83 4.36
CA PRO A 148 -27.67 -7.79 3.37
C PRO A 148 -28.36 -7.10 2.20
N LEU A 149 -27.81 -7.26 1.01
CA LEU A 149 -28.44 -6.82 -0.23
C LEU A 149 -29.56 -7.83 -0.52
N GLY A 150 -30.77 -7.52 -0.07
CA GLY A 150 -31.90 -8.47 -0.05
C GLY A 150 -32.08 -9.24 -1.37
N ARG A 151 -31.99 -10.56 -1.31
CA ARG A 151 -32.11 -11.51 -2.44
C ARG A 151 -33.45 -11.46 -3.23
N GLY A 152 -34.34 -10.50 -2.92
CA GLY A 152 -35.67 -10.36 -3.51
C GLY A 152 -35.92 -9.15 -4.40
N GLN A 153 -34.93 -8.22 -4.56
CA GLN A 153 -35.04 -7.02 -5.39
C GLN A 153 -34.06 -7.01 -6.57
N SER A 154 -33.67 -8.18 -7.06
CA SER A 154 -32.63 -8.36 -8.09
C SER A 154 -33.02 -7.89 -9.51
N ASP A 155 -34.22 -7.36 -9.73
CA ASP A 155 -34.65 -6.90 -11.07
C ASP A 155 -34.31 -5.42 -11.38
N VAL A 156 -33.73 -4.68 -10.43
CA VAL A 156 -33.27 -3.32 -10.67
C VAL A 156 -31.75 -3.32 -10.77
N GLU A 157 -31.27 -3.19 -12.00
CA GLU A 157 -29.84 -3.03 -12.29
C GLU A 157 -29.38 -1.67 -11.75
N TRP A 158 -28.69 -1.67 -10.60
CA TRP A 158 -28.10 -0.47 -10.03
C TRP A 158 -26.57 -0.54 -10.12
N GLN A 159 -25.93 0.59 -10.31
CA GLN A 159 -24.48 0.70 -10.41
C GLN A 159 -23.99 1.91 -9.63
N LEU A 160 -22.85 1.77 -8.99
CA LEU A 160 -22.16 2.84 -8.27
C LEU A 160 -20.86 3.21 -8.99
N HIS A 161 -20.52 4.50 -8.92
CA HIS A 161 -19.32 5.04 -9.56
C HIS A 161 -18.08 5.00 -8.65
N VAL A 162 -18.05 4.10 -7.67
CA VAL A 162 -16.92 3.94 -6.75
C VAL A 162 -15.70 3.43 -7.51
N GLU A 163 -14.61 4.15 -7.36
CA GLU A 163 -13.31 3.88 -8.00
C GLU A 163 -12.32 3.21 -7.03
N CYS A 164 -12.48 3.47 -5.72
CA CYS A 164 -11.58 2.98 -4.69
C CYS A 164 -12.35 2.46 -3.47
N ILE A 165 -12.04 1.24 -3.05
CA ILE A 165 -12.54 0.64 -1.80
C ILE A 165 -11.34 0.26 -0.92
N LYS A 166 -11.36 0.72 0.34
CA LYS A 166 -10.38 0.35 1.37
C LYS A 166 -11.09 -0.20 2.58
N ILE A 167 -10.80 -1.44 2.92
CA ILE A 167 -11.35 -2.10 4.09
C ILE A 167 -10.24 -2.51 5.06
N ASP A 168 -10.46 -2.29 6.34
CA ASP A 168 -9.46 -2.53 7.35
C ASP A 168 -10.07 -3.10 8.63
N GLY A 169 -9.77 -4.38 8.92
CA GLY A 169 -10.13 -5.03 10.17
C GLY A 169 -11.64 -5.22 10.35
N LEU A 170 -12.37 -5.56 9.30
CA LEU A 170 -13.77 -5.94 9.39
C LEU A 170 -13.92 -7.32 10.07
N THR A 171 -14.97 -7.49 10.88
CA THR A 171 -15.19 -8.69 11.70
C THR A 171 -16.36 -9.57 11.24
N GLY A 172 -17.23 -9.09 10.35
CA GLY A 172 -18.36 -9.82 9.78
C GLY A 172 -18.00 -10.64 8.55
N ASN A 173 -19.00 -11.03 7.77
CA ASN A 173 -18.84 -11.85 6.57
C ASN A 173 -18.37 -11.04 5.34
N THR A 174 -17.20 -10.43 5.47
CA THR A 174 -16.64 -9.48 4.50
C THR A 174 -16.48 -10.08 3.09
N GLY A 175 -16.18 -11.37 2.99
CA GLY A 175 -16.03 -12.06 1.69
C GLY A 175 -17.34 -12.07 0.90
N GLU A 176 -18.44 -12.45 1.52
CA GLU A 176 -19.78 -12.49 0.89
C GLU A 176 -20.26 -11.06 0.57
N GLU A 177 -20.13 -10.12 1.52
CA GLU A 177 -20.52 -8.72 1.31
C GLU A 177 -19.82 -8.09 0.10
N LEU A 178 -18.51 -8.34 -0.06
CA LEU A 178 -17.75 -7.87 -1.23
C LEU A 178 -18.19 -8.60 -2.50
N THR A 179 -18.42 -9.91 -2.43
CA THR A 179 -18.86 -10.71 -3.57
C THR A 179 -20.20 -10.20 -4.11
N GLU A 180 -21.12 -9.80 -3.23
CA GLU A 180 -22.40 -9.20 -3.63
C GLU A 180 -22.25 -7.78 -4.17
N LEU A 181 -21.32 -6.98 -3.62
CA LEU A 181 -21.15 -5.57 -3.99
C LEU A 181 -20.34 -5.37 -5.28
N LEU A 182 -19.24 -6.12 -5.47
CA LEU A 182 -18.30 -5.92 -6.58
C LEU A 182 -18.92 -5.93 -7.99
N PRO A 183 -19.94 -6.76 -8.31
CA PRO A 183 -20.61 -6.72 -9.61
C PRO A 183 -21.25 -5.37 -9.95
N HIS A 184 -21.61 -4.58 -8.94
CA HIS A 184 -22.26 -3.29 -9.10
C HIS A 184 -21.27 -2.11 -9.19
N LEU A 185 -19.95 -2.38 -9.27
CA LEU A 185 -18.88 -1.39 -9.26
C LEU A 185 -18.04 -1.42 -10.55
N PRO A 186 -18.60 -1.01 -11.70
CA PRO A 186 -17.93 -1.15 -13.00
C PRO A 186 -16.67 -0.28 -13.14
N LYS A 187 -16.50 0.73 -12.29
CA LYS A 187 -15.36 1.67 -12.34
C LYS A 187 -14.31 1.38 -11.26
N LEU A 188 -14.45 0.31 -10.48
CA LEU A 188 -13.51 0.01 -9.42
C LEU A 188 -12.11 -0.21 -10.00
N SER A 189 -11.16 0.62 -9.56
CA SER A 189 -9.77 0.60 -10.00
C SER A 189 -8.78 0.31 -8.87
N GLU A 190 -9.18 0.50 -7.62
CA GLU A 190 -8.35 0.29 -6.43
C GLU A 190 -9.13 -0.49 -5.37
N LEU A 191 -8.57 -1.61 -4.92
CA LEU A 191 -9.11 -2.42 -3.83
C LEU A 191 -8.02 -2.75 -2.80
N GLU A 192 -8.20 -2.26 -1.58
CA GLU A 192 -7.30 -2.56 -0.45
C GLU A 192 -8.05 -3.34 0.63
N ILE A 193 -7.51 -4.48 1.01
CA ILE A 193 -8.05 -5.38 2.04
C ILE A 193 -6.99 -5.59 3.12
N TRP A 194 -7.21 -4.97 4.28
CA TRP A 194 -6.26 -4.99 5.37
C TRP A 194 -6.85 -5.65 6.61
N ARG A 195 -6.08 -6.53 7.26
CA ARG A 195 -6.41 -7.18 8.54
C ARG A 195 -7.76 -7.90 8.57
N CYS A 196 -8.24 -8.39 7.42
CA CYS A 196 -9.48 -9.15 7.30
C CYS A 196 -9.18 -10.65 7.43
N LYS A 197 -9.46 -11.22 8.61
CA LYS A 197 -9.21 -12.64 8.91
C LYS A 197 -10.32 -13.57 8.39
N ASN A 198 -11.49 -13.01 8.12
CA ASN A 198 -12.68 -13.77 7.73
C ASN A 198 -12.75 -14.02 6.22
N ILE A 199 -11.88 -13.38 5.42
CA ILE A 199 -11.72 -13.73 4.01
C ILE A 199 -10.72 -14.87 3.92
N LYS A 200 -11.17 -16.07 3.56
CA LYS A 200 -10.34 -17.28 3.52
C LYS A 200 -9.94 -17.69 2.11
N ARG A 201 -10.81 -17.47 1.13
CA ARG A 201 -10.60 -17.87 -0.26
C ARG A 201 -10.84 -16.71 -1.21
N LEU A 202 -9.98 -16.57 -2.20
CA LEU A 202 -10.14 -15.64 -3.31
C LEU A 202 -10.24 -16.41 -4.60
N VAL A 203 -11.32 -16.16 -5.36
CA VAL A 203 -11.57 -16.76 -6.68
C VAL A 203 -11.76 -15.63 -7.69
N VAL A 204 -11.10 -15.70 -8.84
CA VAL A 204 -11.16 -14.64 -9.87
C VAL A 204 -11.70 -15.17 -11.18
N GLY A 205 -12.49 -14.34 -11.87
CA GLY A 205 -12.92 -14.58 -13.24
C GLY A 205 -14.18 -15.43 -13.40
N VAL A 206 -15.06 -15.40 -12.41
CA VAL A 206 -16.35 -16.08 -12.49
C VAL A 206 -17.34 -15.20 -13.27
N ASP A 207 -17.91 -15.74 -14.36
CA ASP A 207 -19.02 -15.10 -15.07
C ASP A 207 -20.30 -15.24 -14.23
N VAL A 208 -20.82 -14.11 -13.72
CA VAL A 208 -21.98 -14.07 -12.82
C VAL A 208 -23.24 -14.74 -13.42
N GLN A 209 -23.34 -14.83 -14.76
CA GLN A 209 -24.47 -15.45 -15.43
C GLN A 209 -24.44 -16.99 -15.42
N GLN A 210 -23.28 -17.61 -15.17
CA GLN A 210 -23.16 -19.09 -15.03
C GLN A 210 -23.17 -19.52 -13.56
N THR A 211 -22.98 -18.59 -12.62
CA THR A 211 -22.72 -18.90 -11.21
C THR A 211 -23.91 -19.46 -10.42
N THR A 212 -25.14 -19.32 -10.87
CA THR A 212 -26.30 -19.90 -10.15
C THR A 212 -26.35 -21.43 -10.20
N GLN A 213 -25.72 -22.07 -11.18
CA GLN A 213 -25.59 -23.51 -11.22
C GLN A 213 -24.23 -24.03 -10.75
N GLU A 214 -23.12 -23.37 -11.13
CA GLU A 214 -21.76 -23.81 -10.78
C GLU A 214 -21.36 -23.44 -9.33
N ALA A 215 -21.85 -22.32 -8.79
CA ALA A 215 -21.66 -22.00 -7.36
C ALA A 215 -22.37 -23.04 -6.47
N SER A 216 -23.49 -23.60 -6.91
CA SER A 216 -24.15 -24.72 -6.21
C SER A 216 -23.33 -26.01 -6.27
N GLU A 217 -22.54 -26.25 -7.32
CA GLU A 217 -21.65 -27.42 -7.42
C GLU A 217 -20.34 -27.22 -6.65
N ILE A 218 -19.78 -25.98 -6.63
CA ILE A 218 -18.61 -25.64 -5.82
C ILE A 218 -18.95 -25.65 -4.32
N THR A 219 -20.18 -25.23 -3.95
CA THR A 219 -20.65 -25.29 -2.55
C THR A 219 -21.13 -26.69 -2.18
N ALA A 220 -21.61 -27.50 -3.12
CA ALA A 220 -22.06 -28.88 -2.85
C ALA A 220 -20.89 -29.88 -2.62
N ALA A 221 -19.67 -29.53 -3.06
CA ALA A 221 -18.48 -30.34 -2.79
C ALA A 221 -17.81 -29.99 -1.44
N ALA A 222 -18.29 -28.96 -0.73
CA ALA A 222 -17.82 -28.55 0.58
C ALA A 222 -19.01 -28.42 1.53
N GLU A 223 -19.44 -29.55 2.10
CA GLU A 223 -20.45 -29.59 3.17
C GLU A 223 -19.95 -29.03 4.52
N GLU A 224 -18.98 -28.13 4.52
CA GLU A 224 -18.56 -27.35 5.70
C GLU A 224 -18.86 -25.88 5.42
N GLU A 225 -19.60 -25.23 6.34
CA GLU A 225 -19.92 -23.80 6.38
C GLU A 225 -18.67 -22.93 6.11
N ASP A 226 -18.40 -22.59 4.83
CA ASP A 226 -17.22 -21.79 4.45
C ASP A 226 -17.65 -20.38 4.06
N ASP A 227 -17.95 -19.58 5.09
CA ASP A 227 -18.43 -18.20 5.02
C ASP A 227 -17.37 -17.19 4.51
N GLY A 228 -16.22 -17.63 4.02
CA GLY A 228 -15.08 -16.75 3.77
C GLY A 228 -14.65 -16.61 2.30
N VAL A 229 -15.54 -16.84 1.33
CA VAL A 229 -15.20 -16.77 -0.10
C VAL A 229 -15.39 -15.35 -0.65
N LEU A 230 -14.39 -14.84 -1.36
CA LEU A 230 -14.44 -13.60 -2.12
C LEU A 230 -14.34 -13.92 -3.62
N LEU A 231 -15.40 -13.59 -4.37
CA LEU A 231 -15.44 -13.77 -5.81
C LEU A 231 -15.18 -12.46 -6.55
N PHE A 232 -14.22 -12.46 -7.47
CA PHE A 232 -13.95 -11.30 -8.33
C PHE A 232 -14.72 -11.47 -9.65
N PRO A 233 -15.65 -10.56 -9.97
CA PRO A 233 -16.39 -10.58 -11.23
C PRO A 233 -15.47 -10.28 -12.41
N ALA A 234 -15.84 -10.78 -13.59
CA ALA A 234 -15.03 -10.73 -14.80
C ALA A 234 -14.64 -9.32 -15.25
N HIS A 235 -15.50 -8.30 -15.03
CA HIS A 235 -15.22 -6.93 -15.44
C HIS A 235 -14.01 -6.28 -14.71
N LEU A 236 -13.65 -6.79 -13.52
CA LEU A 236 -12.47 -6.30 -12.80
C LEU A 236 -11.15 -6.58 -13.54
N ARG A 237 -11.13 -7.50 -14.52
CA ARG A 237 -9.96 -7.76 -15.38
C ARG A 237 -9.48 -6.49 -16.08
N ASP A 238 -10.41 -5.64 -16.49
CA ASP A 238 -10.14 -4.46 -17.31
C ASP A 238 -10.13 -3.16 -16.49
N SER A 239 -10.77 -3.15 -15.31
CA SER A 239 -10.89 -1.95 -14.49
C SER A 239 -9.88 -1.87 -13.36
N LEU A 240 -9.52 -3.01 -12.72
CA LEU A 240 -8.69 -3.03 -11.51
C LEU A 240 -7.22 -2.75 -11.83
N ARG A 241 -6.68 -1.68 -11.23
CA ARG A 241 -5.30 -1.23 -11.41
C ARG A 241 -4.43 -1.43 -10.19
N GLU A 242 -5.02 -1.34 -9.00
CA GLU A 242 -4.31 -1.47 -7.72
C GLU A 242 -5.02 -2.48 -6.83
N LEU A 243 -4.26 -3.44 -6.30
CA LEU A 243 -4.74 -4.50 -5.41
C LEU A 243 -3.77 -4.67 -4.25
N ASP A 244 -4.30 -4.59 -3.02
CA ASP A 244 -3.51 -4.72 -1.79
C ASP A 244 -4.18 -5.72 -0.84
N PHE A 245 -3.42 -6.75 -0.46
CA PHE A 245 -3.75 -7.69 0.60
C PHE A 245 -2.72 -7.61 1.72
N THR A 246 -3.04 -6.86 2.76
CA THR A 246 -2.15 -6.66 3.90
C THR A 246 -2.70 -7.29 5.17
N LEU A 247 -1.90 -8.14 5.81
CA LEU A 247 -2.22 -8.83 7.08
C LEU A 247 -3.52 -9.66 7.02
N CYS A 248 -3.73 -10.40 5.90
CA CYS A 248 -4.81 -11.36 5.70
C CYS A 248 -4.26 -12.80 5.80
N PRO A 249 -3.99 -13.33 7.01
CA PRO A 249 -3.19 -14.55 7.19
C PRO A 249 -3.88 -15.83 6.73
N GLU A 250 -5.22 -15.84 6.68
CA GLU A 250 -6.02 -17.02 6.30
C GLU A 250 -6.36 -17.04 4.80
N LEU A 251 -6.15 -15.94 4.10
CA LEU A 251 -6.49 -15.81 2.69
C LEU A 251 -5.64 -16.73 1.82
N VAL A 252 -6.32 -17.60 1.09
CA VAL A 252 -5.75 -18.54 0.11
C VAL A 252 -6.33 -18.22 -1.25
N LEU A 253 -5.51 -18.38 -2.25
CA LEU A 253 -5.89 -18.26 -3.62
C LEU A 253 -6.35 -19.58 -4.18
N VAL A 254 -7.47 -19.60 -4.87
CA VAL A 254 -8.06 -20.84 -5.44
C VAL A 254 -8.24 -20.65 -6.94
N ASP A 255 -7.70 -21.58 -7.73
CA ASP A 255 -7.95 -21.62 -9.16
C ASP A 255 -9.40 -22.10 -9.40
N PRO A 256 -10.18 -21.39 -10.23
CA PRO A 256 -11.48 -21.90 -10.64
C PRO A 256 -11.30 -23.22 -11.43
N PRO A 257 -12.18 -24.22 -11.23
CA PRO A 257 -12.06 -25.54 -11.85
C PRO A 257 -12.12 -25.53 -13.39
N THR A 258 -12.51 -24.42 -13.99
CA THR A 258 -12.68 -24.24 -15.44
C THR A 258 -11.44 -23.73 -16.16
N LEU A 259 -10.39 -23.32 -15.44
CA LEU A 259 -9.14 -22.87 -16.06
C LEU A 259 -8.21 -24.05 -16.38
N VAL A 260 -7.56 -23.96 -17.54
CA VAL A 260 -6.50 -24.90 -17.95
C VAL A 260 -5.44 -24.96 -16.84
N PRO A 261 -5.03 -26.15 -16.37
CA PRO A 261 -4.01 -26.27 -15.33
C PRO A 261 -2.73 -25.51 -15.74
N GLY A 262 -2.35 -24.50 -14.94
CA GLY A 262 -1.17 -23.68 -15.19
C GLY A 262 -1.44 -22.25 -15.67
N GLY A 263 -2.67 -21.85 -15.95
CA GLY A 263 -3.04 -20.46 -16.23
C GLY A 263 -3.32 -19.71 -14.92
N GLY A 264 -2.35 -18.99 -14.39
CA GLY A 264 -2.51 -18.21 -13.16
C GLY A 264 -3.64 -17.17 -13.32
N TRP A 265 -4.60 -17.19 -12.43
CA TRP A 265 -5.76 -16.28 -12.44
C TRP A 265 -5.36 -14.80 -12.24
N LEU A 266 -4.26 -14.50 -11.54
CA LEU A 266 -3.70 -13.13 -11.47
C LEU A 266 -3.35 -12.61 -12.87
N GLN A 267 -2.91 -13.48 -13.80
CA GLN A 267 -2.68 -13.10 -15.19
C GLN A 267 -3.94 -12.59 -15.89
N ALA A 268 -5.13 -13.00 -15.42
CA ALA A 268 -6.38 -12.51 -15.96
C ALA A 268 -6.63 -11.02 -15.66
N LEU A 269 -6.02 -10.46 -14.62
CA LEU A 269 -6.12 -9.04 -14.26
C LEU A 269 -5.20 -8.18 -15.16
N GLN A 270 -5.51 -8.07 -16.43
CA GLN A 270 -4.64 -7.49 -17.45
C GLN A 270 -4.37 -5.99 -17.28
N SER A 271 -5.22 -5.28 -16.54
CA SER A 271 -5.05 -3.86 -16.22
C SER A 271 -4.30 -3.58 -14.92
N LEU A 272 -3.94 -4.64 -14.15
CA LEU A 272 -3.32 -4.48 -12.84
C LEU A 272 -1.90 -3.92 -12.97
N GLN A 273 -1.67 -2.76 -12.35
CA GLN A 273 -0.39 -2.06 -12.37
C GLN A 273 0.36 -2.14 -11.04
N ARG A 274 -0.37 -2.27 -9.93
CA ARG A 274 0.19 -2.38 -8.59
C ARG A 274 -0.40 -3.57 -7.86
N LEU A 275 0.47 -4.41 -7.33
CA LEU A 275 0.09 -5.52 -6.44
C LEU A 275 0.93 -5.47 -5.18
N THR A 276 0.27 -5.46 -4.03
CA THR A 276 0.89 -5.57 -2.71
C THR A 276 0.33 -6.79 -1.99
N ILE A 277 1.22 -7.68 -1.53
CA ILE A 277 0.88 -8.83 -0.69
C ILE A 277 1.81 -8.79 0.51
N GLN A 278 1.29 -8.37 1.66
CA GLN A 278 2.10 -8.19 2.86
C GLN A 278 1.49 -8.95 4.04
N GLY A 279 2.30 -9.79 4.72
CA GLY A 279 1.84 -10.53 5.90
C GLY A 279 0.65 -11.46 5.65
N SER A 280 0.55 -11.99 4.42
CA SER A 280 -0.50 -12.91 3.97
C SER A 280 0.14 -14.21 3.44
N PRO A 281 0.75 -15.02 4.31
CA PRO A 281 1.66 -16.11 3.93
C PRO A 281 1.00 -17.26 3.18
N LYS A 282 -0.32 -17.41 3.29
CA LYS A 282 -1.06 -18.48 2.63
C LYS A 282 -1.50 -18.09 1.21
N LEU A 283 -1.54 -16.80 0.88
CA LEU A 283 -2.15 -16.32 -0.37
C LEU A 283 -1.56 -16.96 -1.62
N LEU A 284 -0.25 -17.11 -1.69
CA LEU A 284 0.46 -17.71 -2.81
C LEU A 284 0.99 -19.12 -2.51
N SER A 285 0.60 -19.74 -1.38
CA SER A 285 1.16 -21.02 -0.93
C SER A 285 0.76 -22.22 -1.80
N THR A 286 -0.33 -22.12 -2.55
CA THR A 286 -0.83 -23.16 -3.44
C THR A 286 -0.15 -23.15 -4.82
N PHE A 287 0.59 -22.07 -5.13
CA PHE A 287 1.22 -21.92 -6.44
C PHE A 287 2.66 -22.42 -6.45
N SER A 288 3.01 -23.10 -7.53
CA SER A 288 4.40 -23.35 -7.86
C SER A 288 4.98 -22.06 -8.47
N PHE A 289 6.01 -21.51 -7.85
CA PHE A 289 6.72 -20.33 -8.38
C PHE A 289 7.53 -20.65 -9.66
N SER A 290 7.33 -21.79 -10.26
CA SER A 290 7.89 -22.16 -11.57
C SER A 290 7.04 -21.68 -12.76
N CYS A 291 5.85 -21.14 -12.52
CA CYS A 291 4.93 -20.65 -13.56
C CYS A 291 4.79 -19.13 -13.49
N ASP A 292 4.48 -18.52 -14.63
CA ASP A 292 4.12 -17.09 -14.70
C ASP A 292 2.78 -16.86 -13.97
N ILE A 293 2.85 -16.36 -12.74
CA ILE A 293 1.67 -16.17 -11.88
C ILE A 293 1.09 -14.76 -12.09
N PHE A 294 1.95 -13.80 -12.36
CA PHE A 294 1.60 -12.38 -12.33
C PHE A 294 1.31 -11.80 -13.72
N PRO A 295 0.41 -10.80 -13.84
CA PRO A 295 0.13 -10.16 -15.12
C PRO A 295 1.32 -9.30 -15.58
N SER A 296 1.62 -9.33 -16.88
CA SER A 296 2.72 -8.58 -17.49
C SER A 296 2.53 -7.04 -17.44
N SER A 297 1.32 -6.58 -17.13
CA SER A 297 0.97 -5.15 -16.93
C SER A 297 1.53 -4.54 -15.64
N LEU A 298 2.02 -5.36 -14.70
CA LEU A 298 2.52 -4.89 -13.41
C LEU A 298 3.70 -3.94 -13.56
N LYS A 299 3.59 -2.78 -12.89
CA LYS A 299 4.65 -1.77 -12.74
C LYS A 299 5.27 -1.78 -11.34
N PHE A 300 4.48 -2.15 -10.35
CA PHE A 300 4.88 -2.24 -8.95
C PHE A 300 4.42 -3.57 -8.36
N LEU A 301 5.38 -4.32 -7.79
CA LEU A 301 5.12 -5.56 -7.06
C LEU A 301 5.81 -5.51 -5.71
N GLU A 302 5.02 -5.71 -4.64
CA GLU A 302 5.51 -5.87 -3.27
C GLU A 302 5.04 -7.21 -2.70
N LEU A 303 5.99 -8.05 -2.32
CA LEU A 303 5.76 -9.33 -1.66
C LEU A 303 6.46 -9.33 -0.31
N SER A 304 5.71 -9.56 0.76
CA SER A 304 6.25 -9.63 2.12
C SER A 304 5.72 -10.87 2.83
N ASP A 305 6.64 -11.59 3.48
CA ASP A 305 6.34 -12.83 4.22
C ASP A 305 5.73 -13.96 3.35
N VAL A 306 6.00 -13.95 2.05
CA VAL A 306 5.59 -14.99 1.11
C VAL A 306 6.58 -16.14 1.17
N LYS A 307 6.10 -17.34 1.52
CA LYS A 307 6.95 -18.53 1.63
C LYS A 307 7.04 -19.30 0.31
N GLY A 308 8.16 -20.00 0.11
CA GLY A 308 8.34 -20.93 -1.01
C GLY A 308 8.94 -20.31 -2.28
N MET A 309 9.22 -19.02 -2.29
CA MET A 309 9.94 -18.37 -3.38
C MET A 309 11.45 -18.69 -3.26
N VAL A 310 11.99 -19.43 -4.21
CA VAL A 310 13.41 -19.79 -4.26
C VAL A 310 14.17 -18.98 -5.31
N THR A 311 13.49 -18.61 -6.40
CA THR A 311 14.06 -17.84 -7.52
C THR A 311 13.07 -16.76 -7.99
N LEU A 312 13.53 -15.87 -8.88
CA LEU A 312 12.69 -14.86 -9.53
C LEU A 312 12.20 -15.28 -10.92
N GLU A 313 12.32 -16.55 -11.29
CA GLU A 313 11.92 -17.04 -12.62
C GLU A 313 10.45 -16.79 -12.91
N SER A 314 9.59 -16.91 -11.90
CA SER A 314 8.15 -16.60 -12.00
C SER A 314 7.83 -15.12 -12.27
N LEU A 315 8.82 -14.24 -12.17
CA LEU A 315 8.70 -12.81 -12.46
C LEU A 315 9.31 -12.42 -13.81
N SER A 316 9.90 -13.38 -14.55
CA SER A 316 10.68 -13.12 -15.77
C SER A 316 9.84 -12.51 -16.91
N ASN A 317 8.52 -12.73 -16.91
CA ASN A 317 7.56 -12.17 -17.88
C ASN A 317 7.15 -10.72 -17.59
N LEU A 318 7.56 -10.13 -16.44
CA LEU A 318 7.13 -8.80 -16.00
C LEU A 318 7.95 -7.68 -16.66
N SER A 319 7.90 -7.58 -17.98
CA SER A 319 8.66 -6.58 -18.76
C SER A 319 8.31 -5.13 -18.42
N SER A 320 7.11 -4.86 -17.91
CA SER A 320 6.64 -3.53 -17.50
C SER A 320 7.04 -3.15 -16.06
N LEU A 321 7.68 -4.05 -15.31
CA LEU A 321 7.95 -3.87 -13.89
C LEU A 321 9.01 -2.78 -13.66
N VAL A 322 8.63 -1.73 -12.93
CA VAL A 322 9.51 -0.59 -12.59
C VAL A 322 10.07 -0.70 -11.18
N ARG A 323 9.28 -1.28 -10.25
CA ARG A 323 9.65 -1.42 -8.85
C ARG A 323 9.28 -2.79 -8.31
N LEU A 324 10.27 -3.46 -7.71
CA LEU A 324 10.13 -4.74 -7.04
C LEU A 324 10.59 -4.63 -5.58
N GLU A 325 9.70 -4.99 -4.65
CA GLU A 325 10.02 -5.08 -3.23
C GLU A 325 9.75 -6.48 -2.71
N LEU A 326 10.77 -7.11 -2.17
CA LEU A 326 10.75 -8.44 -1.58
C LEU A 326 11.22 -8.35 -0.13
N TRP A 327 10.35 -8.74 0.81
CA TRP A 327 10.66 -8.75 2.22
C TRP A 327 10.36 -10.12 2.82
N ASN A 328 11.38 -10.81 3.35
CA ASN A 328 11.19 -12.09 4.03
C ASN A 328 10.49 -13.16 3.15
N CYS A 329 10.86 -13.22 1.87
CA CYS A 329 10.28 -14.16 0.91
C CYS A 329 11.03 -15.52 0.88
N GLY A 330 12.14 -15.65 1.62
CA GLY A 330 12.94 -16.86 1.77
C GLY A 330 14.40 -16.52 2.03
N GLU A 331 15.03 -17.24 2.96
CA GLU A 331 16.47 -17.08 3.23
C GLU A 331 17.32 -17.59 2.06
N ASP A 332 16.79 -18.56 1.32
CA ASP A 332 17.42 -19.18 0.15
C ASP A 332 16.99 -18.52 -1.18
N LEU A 333 16.26 -17.40 -1.16
CA LEU A 333 15.88 -16.69 -2.37
C LEU A 333 17.11 -16.22 -3.13
N LYS A 334 17.19 -16.60 -4.41
CA LYS A 334 18.30 -16.29 -5.31
C LYS A 334 17.86 -15.49 -6.53
N TYR A 335 18.84 -14.93 -7.20
CA TYR A 335 18.70 -14.01 -8.34
C TYR A 335 18.18 -14.63 -9.64
N GLN A 336 18.10 -15.96 -9.79
CA GLN A 336 17.66 -16.60 -11.04
C GLN A 336 16.34 -15.97 -11.52
N GLY A 337 16.27 -15.61 -12.81
CA GLY A 337 15.18 -14.83 -13.39
C GLY A 337 15.37 -13.29 -13.32
N PHE A 338 16.31 -12.79 -12.51
CA PHE A 338 16.55 -11.35 -12.34
C PHE A 338 17.09 -10.68 -13.59
N TRP A 339 17.89 -11.43 -14.38
CA TRP A 339 18.51 -10.90 -15.60
C TRP A 339 17.48 -10.34 -16.59
N SER A 340 16.38 -11.05 -16.82
CA SER A 340 15.32 -10.63 -17.74
C SER A 340 14.64 -9.33 -17.31
N LEU A 341 14.56 -9.06 -16.02
CA LEU A 341 14.00 -7.81 -15.47
C LEU A 341 14.92 -6.60 -15.67
N LEU A 342 16.25 -6.82 -15.74
CA LEU A 342 17.26 -5.77 -15.86
C LEU A 342 17.63 -5.42 -17.29
N THR A 343 17.49 -6.39 -18.21
CA THR A 343 18.01 -6.30 -19.58
C THR A 343 16.89 -6.42 -20.60
N THR A 344 17.11 -6.77 -21.81
CA THR A 344 16.19 -7.15 -22.89
C THR A 344 14.74 -6.66 -22.76
N GLY A 345 14.54 -5.33 -22.69
CA GLY A 345 13.19 -4.73 -22.58
C GLY A 345 12.65 -4.61 -21.15
N GLY A 346 13.38 -5.08 -20.14
CA GLY A 346 13.06 -4.87 -18.74
C GLY A 346 13.13 -3.39 -18.36
N GLN A 347 12.21 -2.94 -17.50
CA GLN A 347 12.12 -1.55 -17.04
C GLN A 347 12.40 -1.37 -15.55
N LEU A 348 12.99 -2.38 -14.89
CA LEU A 348 13.19 -2.36 -13.45
C LEU A 348 14.20 -1.28 -13.05
N LYS A 349 13.71 -0.26 -12.33
CA LYS A 349 14.50 0.87 -11.84
C LYS A 349 14.79 0.79 -10.35
N LYS A 350 13.89 0.13 -9.59
CA LYS A 350 13.99 0.06 -8.13
C LYS A 350 13.83 -1.38 -7.67
N LEU A 351 14.84 -1.84 -6.92
CA LEU A 351 14.83 -3.15 -6.27
C LEU A 351 15.04 -2.99 -4.77
N ARG A 352 14.18 -3.65 -3.99
CA ARG A 352 14.38 -3.82 -2.55
C ARG A 352 14.27 -5.31 -2.23
N VAL A 353 15.34 -5.90 -1.72
CA VAL A 353 15.37 -7.29 -1.26
C VAL A 353 15.94 -7.31 0.14
N LEU A 354 15.13 -7.72 1.12
CA LEU A 354 15.51 -7.75 2.52
C LEU A 354 15.11 -9.09 3.16
N LYS A 355 15.88 -9.53 4.15
CA LYS A 355 15.83 -10.86 4.77
C LYS A 355 16.06 -12.01 3.77
N SER A 356 16.92 -11.74 2.78
CA SER A 356 17.37 -12.70 1.79
C SER A 356 18.90 -12.58 1.62
N PRO A 357 19.67 -13.04 2.62
CA PRO A 357 21.10 -12.74 2.76
C PRO A 357 22.01 -13.40 1.72
N ARG A 358 21.44 -14.20 0.82
CA ARG A 358 22.14 -14.88 -0.27
C ARG A 358 21.56 -14.55 -1.66
N PHE A 359 20.85 -13.45 -1.78
CA PHE A 359 20.15 -13.12 -3.01
C PHE A 359 21.08 -12.96 -4.22
N PHE A 360 22.23 -12.31 -4.05
CA PHE A 360 23.24 -12.11 -5.08
C PHE A 360 24.37 -13.15 -5.03
N ALA A 361 24.27 -14.16 -4.14
CA ALA A 361 25.31 -15.16 -4.01
C ALA A 361 25.54 -15.89 -5.35
N ASP A 362 26.81 -16.00 -5.76
CA ASP A 362 27.23 -16.64 -7.01
C ASP A 362 26.70 -15.98 -8.29
N TRP A 363 26.17 -14.76 -8.22
CA TRP A 363 25.74 -14.04 -9.40
C TRP A 363 26.91 -13.46 -10.19
N ASP A 364 27.11 -13.98 -11.39
CA ASP A 364 28.03 -13.42 -12.38
C ASP A 364 27.21 -12.83 -13.56
N PRO A 365 27.11 -11.49 -13.66
CA PRO A 365 26.37 -10.85 -14.73
C PRO A 365 27.14 -10.83 -16.08
N ASN A 366 28.24 -11.61 -16.23
CA ASN A 366 28.99 -11.66 -17.48
C ASN A 366 28.24 -12.52 -18.52
N PRO A 367 27.74 -11.93 -19.63
CA PRO A 367 26.98 -12.67 -20.62
C PRO A 367 27.77 -13.76 -21.34
N ARG A 368 29.11 -13.75 -21.32
CA ARG A 368 29.93 -14.76 -21.98
C ARG A 368 29.84 -16.13 -21.33
N ARG A 369 29.66 -16.22 -20.01
CA ARG A 369 29.51 -17.51 -19.30
C ARG A 369 28.11 -18.11 -19.46
N ALA A 370 27.08 -17.27 -19.56
CA ALA A 370 25.71 -17.74 -19.79
C ALA A 370 25.50 -18.33 -21.21
N LEU A 371 26.39 -18.04 -22.15
CA LEU A 371 26.35 -18.56 -23.54
C LEU A 371 27.24 -19.78 -23.75
N GLU A 372 28.23 -20.05 -22.89
CA GLU A 372 29.08 -21.22 -22.97
C GLU A 372 28.34 -22.54 -22.60
N ASP A 373 27.21 -22.41 -21.86
CA ASP A 373 26.33 -23.56 -21.55
C ASP A 373 25.31 -23.86 -22.67
N ALA A 374 25.22 -23.01 -23.72
CA ALA A 374 24.39 -23.22 -24.91
C ALA A 374 25.29 -23.53 -26.09
N GLU A 375 25.47 -24.82 -26.37
CA GLU A 375 26.27 -25.32 -27.50
C GLU A 375 25.91 -24.67 -28.84
N GLY A 376 26.86 -23.94 -29.41
CA GLY A 376 27.01 -23.69 -30.85
C GLY A 376 26.17 -22.55 -31.44
N GLY A 377 26.82 -21.42 -31.70
CA GLY A 377 26.23 -20.40 -32.60
C GLY A 377 27.06 -19.12 -32.65
N GLU A 378 27.62 -18.85 -33.79
CA GLU A 378 28.12 -17.62 -34.41
C GLU A 378 28.41 -16.39 -33.53
N GLU A 379 29.59 -15.81 -33.71
CA GLU A 379 30.06 -14.54 -33.16
C GLU A 379 29.11 -13.39 -33.48
N HIS A 380 28.02 -13.25 -32.72
CA HIS A 380 27.25 -12.01 -32.74
C HIS A 380 27.92 -11.01 -31.80
N GLN A 381 28.17 -9.80 -32.34
CA GLN A 381 28.64 -8.61 -31.62
C GLN A 381 27.91 -8.50 -30.27
N THR A 382 28.61 -8.73 -29.19
CA THR A 382 28.12 -8.58 -27.81
C THR A 382 27.76 -7.11 -27.61
N GLN A 383 26.50 -6.78 -27.81
CA GLN A 383 25.93 -5.50 -27.37
C GLN A 383 26.21 -5.41 -25.86
N LEU A 384 26.89 -4.36 -25.43
CA LEU A 384 27.08 -4.05 -24.01
C LEU A 384 25.70 -3.85 -23.40
N VAL A 385 25.20 -4.88 -22.74
CA VAL A 385 23.92 -4.85 -22.07
C VAL A 385 24.09 -4.00 -20.82
N SER A 386 23.46 -2.82 -20.79
CA SER A 386 23.45 -1.94 -19.63
C SER A 386 22.24 -2.24 -18.75
N SER A 387 22.43 -2.21 -17.46
CA SER A 387 21.33 -2.33 -16.49
C SER A 387 20.44 -1.09 -16.47
N THR A 388 19.16 -1.28 -16.20
CA THR A 388 18.18 -0.20 -15.96
C THR A 388 18.04 0.18 -14.48
N LEU A 389 18.66 -0.58 -13.57
CA LEU A 389 18.50 -0.44 -12.12
C LEU A 389 19.16 0.83 -11.59
N CYS A 390 18.35 1.77 -11.05
CA CYS A 390 18.82 3.03 -10.50
C CYS A 390 18.88 3.04 -8.96
N GLU A 391 18.01 2.27 -8.30
CA GLU A 391 17.90 2.23 -6.84
C GLU A 391 17.93 0.79 -6.33
N LEU A 392 18.83 0.50 -5.40
CA LEU A 392 18.93 -0.81 -4.74
C LEU A 392 18.89 -0.65 -3.22
N CYS A 393 18.09 -1.53 -2.57
CA CYS A 393 18.13 -1.72 -1.11
C CYS A 393 18.28 -3.23 -0.84
N THR A 394 19.35 -3.63 -0.17
CA THR A 394 19.62 -5.06 0.11
C THR A 394 20.28 -5.24 1.47
N ASP A 395 20.12 -6.45 2.04
CA ASP A 395 20.85 -6.93 3.20
C ASP A 395 21.85 -8.06 2.85
N ASP A 396 21.92 -8.48 1.60
CA ASP A 396 22.98 -9.36 1.08
C ASP A 396 24.23 -8.53 0.75
N ILE A 397 24.99 -8.20 1.79
CA ILE A 397 26.20 -7.38 1.66
C ILE A 397 27.30 -8.14 0.91
N ALA A 398 27.47 -9.41 1.24
CA ALA A 398 28.56 -10.24 0.70
C ALA A 398 28.36 -10.55 -0.79
N GLY A 399 27.16 -10.95 -1.18
CA GLY A 399 26.87 -11.25 -2.58
C GLY A 399 26.82 -10.01 -3.46
N PHE A 400 26.27 -8.90 -2.93
CA PHE A 400 26.16 -7.66 -3.70
C PHE A 400 27.52 -6.96 -3.90
N LEU A 401 28.32 -6.81 -2.84
CA LEU A 401 29.64 -6.17 -2.92
C LEU A 401 30.69 -7.14 -3.50
N ALA A 402 30.41 -7.68 -4.66
CA ALA A 402 31.30 -8.46 -5.50
C ALA A 402 31.63 -7.67 -6.78
N ALA A 403 32.87 -7.76 -7.24
CA ALA A 403 33.34 -6.97 -8.40
C ALA A 403 32.49 -7.15 -9.67
N PRO A 404 32.03 -8.37 -10.04
CA PRO A 404 31.18 -8.57 -11.21
C PRO A 404 29.83 -7.83 -11.10
N VAL A 405 29.21 -7.88 -9.92
CA VAL A 405 27.90 -7.25 -9.64
C VAL A 405 28.01 -5.73 -9.67
N CYS A 406 28.95 -5.18 -8.91
CA CYS A 406 29.19 -3.73 -8.86
C CYS A 406 29.65 -3.18 -10.20
N GLY A 407 30.49 -3.90 -10.94
CA GLY A 407 30.92 -3.51 -12.29
C GLY A 407 29.76 -3.42 -13.27
N PHE A 408 28.86 -4.41 -13.27
CA PHE A 408 27.66 -4.40 -14.10
C PHE A 408 26.72 -3.23 -13.79
N LEU A 409 26.56 -2.86 -12.52
CA LEU A 409 25.68 -1.79 -12.06
C LEU A 409 26.35 -0.40 -12.04
N SER A 410 27.62 -0.31 -12.39
CA SER A 410 28.46 0.88 -12.23
C SER A 410 27.91 2.13 -12.93
N SER A 411 27.31 1.98 -14.10
CA SER A 411 26.78 3.09 -14.91
C SER A 411 25.33 3.46 -14.61
N SER A 412 24.56 2.60 -13.95
CA SER A 412 23.12 2.79 -13.75
C SER A 412 22.72 3.07 -12.30
N LEU A 413 23.43 2.48 -11.33
CA LEU A 413 23.04 2.54 -9.92
C LEU A 413 23.40 3.90 -9.32
N THR A 414 22.37 4.71 -9.04
CA THR A 414 22.54 6.05 -8.44
C THR A 414 22.25 6.08 -6.94
N LYS A 415 21.45 5.12 -6.44
CA LYS A 415 21.10 5.06 -5.02
C LYS A 415 21.28 3.64 -4.49
N LEU A 416 22.09 3.53 -3.44
CA LEU A 416 22.37 2.27 -2.74
C LEU A 416 22.02 2.41 -1.26
N LYS A 417 21.20 1.49 -0.76
CA LYS A 417 20.94 1.32 0.66
C LYS A 417 21.39 -0.07 1.08
N LEU A 418 22.40 -0.13 1.91
CA LEU A 418 22.86 -1.33 2.57
C LEU A 418 22.20 -1.43 3.95
N HIS A 419 21.50 -2.52 4.19
CA HIS A 419 20.81 -2.78 5.44
C HIS A 419 21.43 -3.99 6.13
N SER A 420 21.73 -3.90 7.43
CA SER A 420 22.15 -5.06 8.18
C SER A 420 20.94 -5.79 8.75
N SER A 421 20.75 -7.06 8.39
CA SER A 421 19.78 -7.92 9.05
C SER A 421 20.24 -8.30 10.46
N TRP A 422 19.33 -8.78 11.30
CA TRP A 422 19.67 -9.22 12.68
C TRP A 422 20.68 -10.37 12.71
N SER A 423 20.75 -11.16 11.63
CA SER A 423 21.68 -12.29 11.48
C SER A 423 23.06 -11.86 11.01
N THR A 424 23.19 -10.73 10.32
CA THR A 424 24.45 -10.25 9.76
C THR A 424 25.26 -9.51 10.83
N GLN A 425 26.38 -10.09 11.27
CA GLN A 425 27.25 -9.52 12.29
C GLN A 425 28.50 -8.88 11.68
N LEU A 426 28.33 -8.08 10.61
CA LEU A 426 29.44 -7.42 9.94
C LEU A 426 30.10 -6.40 10.87
N GLU A 427 31.36 -6.61 11.18
CA GLU A 427 32.19 -5.70 11.99
C GLU A 427 33.04 -4.77 11.13
N ARG A 428 33.49 -5.24 9.98
CA ARG A 428 34.30 -4.51 8.99
C ARG A 428 34.01 -5.03 7.60
N PHE A 429 34.15 -4.17 6.60
CA PHE A 429 34.16 -4.59 5.20
C PHE A 429 35.48 -5.27 4.87
N SER A 430 35.48 -6.29 4.01
CA SER A 430 36.72 -6.84 3.46
C SER A 430 37.25 -5.90 2.37
N LYS A 431 38.56 -6.05 2.06
CA LYS A 431 39.19 -5.24 1.02
C LYS A 431 38.50 -5.44 -0.34
N GLU A 432 38.13 -6.67 -0.66
CA GLU A 432 37.42 -7.01 -1.89
C GLU A 432 36.05 -6.32 -1.97
N GLN A 433 35.33 -6.20 -0.84
CA GLN A 433 34.04 -5.49 -0.77
C GLN A 433 34.23 -3.96 -0.92
N GLU A 434 35.29 -3.41 -0.33
CA GLU A 434 35.63 -1.99 -0.47
C GLU A 434 36.01 -1.66 -1.92
N ASP A 435 36.83 -2.50 -2.55
CA ASP A 435 37.26 -2.35 -3.94
C ASP A 435 36.03 -2.47 -4.89
N ALA A 436 35.12 -3.42 -4.63
CA ALA A 436 33.90 -3.58 -5.40
C ALA A 436 32.96 -2.36 -5.28
N LEU A 437 32.81 -1.80 -4.08
CA LEU A 437 32.00 -0.60 -3.86
C LEU A 437 32.49 0.59 -4.70
N GLN A 438 33.82 0.74 -4.84
CA GLN A 438 34.43 1.81 -5.61
C GLN A 438 34.14 1.74 -7.12
N LEU A 439 33.75 0.56 -7.64
CA LEU A 439 33.34 0.42 -9.05
C LEU A 439 32.02 1.15 -9.37
N LEU A 440 31.21 1.49 -8.37
CA LEU A 440 29.93 2.16 -8.56
C LEU A 440 30.09 3.65 -8.86
N SER A 441 30.66 3.99 -10.01
CA SER A 441 31.03 5.36 -10.41
C SER A 441 29.84 6.34 -10.53
N SER A 442 28.65 5.85 -10.81
CA SER A 442 27.42 6.67 -10.92
C SER A 442 26.69 6.87 -9.59
N LEU A 443 27.21 6.32 -8.48
CA LEU A 443 26.53 6.34 -7.19
C LEU A 443 26.46 7.74 -6.60
N GLN A 444 25.24 8.27 -6.42
CA GLN A 444 24.98 9.60 -5.87
C GLN A 444 24.54 9.56 -4.41
N GLN A 445 23.87 8.49 -4.00
CA GLN A 445 23.36 8.35 -2.64
C GLN A 445 23.73 6.99 -2.06
N LEU A 446 24.42 7.01 -0.93
CA LEU A 446 24.79 5.80 -0.18
C LEU A 446 24.23 5.88 1.22
N LYS A 447 23.54 4.81 1.65
CA LYS A 447 22.97 4.72 3.00
C LYS A 447 23.36 3.43 3.67
N PHE A 448 23.92 3.53 4.87
CA PHE A 448 24.13 2.43 5.81
C PHE A 448 23.05 2.46 6.87
N GLU A 449 22.34 1.36 7.07
CA GLU A 449 21.23 1.31 8.02
C GLU A 449 21.27 0.05 8.88
N SER A 450 21.11 0.22 10.19
CA SER A 450 20.97 -0.87 11.19
C SER A 450 22.21 -1.75 11.37
N PHE A 451 23.41 -1.27 11.07
CA PHE A 451 24.67 -1.98 11.31
C PHE A 451 25.10 -1.85 12.77
N ARG A 452 24.67 -2.80 13.60
CA ARG A 452 24.90 -2.71 15.06
C ARG A 452 26.34 -2.95 15.50
N LYS A 453 27.11 -3.75 14.72
CA LYS A 453 28.48 -4.14 15.06
C LYS A 453 29.54 -3.52 14.15
N LEU A 454 29.16 -2.83 13.10
CA LEU A 454 30.08 -2.20 12.17
C LEU A 454 30.87 -1.11 12.89
N GLN A 455 32.19 -1.29 12.96
CA GLN A 455 33.11 -0.40 13.67
C GLN A 455 33.57 0.80 12.82
N GLN A 456 33.66 0.61 11.51
CA GLN A 456 34.14 1.61 10.57
C GLN A 456 33.35 1.55 9.26
N LEU A 457 33.18 2.70 8.62
CA LEU A 457 32.69 2.77 7.24
C LEU A 457 33.75 2.23 6.27
N PRO A 458 33.34 1.76 5.06
CA PRO A 458 34.32 1.28 4.06
C PRO A 458 35.35 2.36 3.74
N ALA A 459 36.59 1.93 3.57
CA ALA A 459 37.62 2.79 3.03
C ALA A 459 37.35 3.13 1.56
N GLY A 460 37.89 4.23 1.06
CA GLY A 460 37.73 4.60 -0.35
C GLY A 460 36.40 5.26 -0.73
N LEU A 461 35.57 5.67 0.23
CA LEU A 461 34.38 6.49 -0.06
C LEU A 461 34.74 7.77 -0.82
N ARG A 462 35.97 8.28 -0.66
CA ARG A 462 36.52 9.41 -1.41
C ARG A 462 36.57 9.16 -2.92
N ASN A 463 36.75 7.90 -3.32
CA ASN A 463 36.83 7.52 -4.74
C ASN A 463 35.48 7.49 -5.45
N LEU A 464 34.37 7.59 -4.69
CA LEU A 464 33.03 7.74 -5.24
C LEU A 464 32.79 9.20 -5.65
N THR A 465 33.35 9.62 -6.77
CA THR A 465 33.37 11.01 -7.23
C THR A 465 32.01 11.60 -7.55
N SER A 466 30.99 10.76 -7.74
CA SER A 466 29.59 11.17 -7.97
C SER A 466 28.75 11.24 -6.68
N LEU A 467 29.32 10.88 -5.51
CA LEU A 467 28.58 10.74 -4.26
C LEU A 467 28.20 12.09 -3.67
N LYS A 468 26.90 12.41 -3.71
CA LYS A 468 26.32 13.65 -3.20
C LYS A 468 25.74 13.51 -1.79
N ARG A 469 25.27 12.33 -1.44
CA ARG A 469 24.60 12.08 -0.16
C ARG A 469 25.12 10.82 0.51
N LEU A 470 25.59 10.96 1.77
CA LEU A 470 25.90 9.85 2.65
C LEU A 470 24.96 9.88 3.86
N ALA A 471 24.33 8.73 4.17
CA ALA A 471 23.50 8.60 5.36
C ALA A 471 23.94 7.40 6.20
N VAL A 472 24.12 7.59 7.50
CA VAL A 472 24.44 6.53 8.47
C VAL A 472 23.38 6.56 9.56
N LYS A 473 22.60 5.47 9.65
CA LYS A 473 21.44 5.40 10.54
C LYS A 473 21.44 4.12 11.36
N PHE A 474 21.19 4.27 12.67
CA PHE A 474 21.13 3.13 13.59
C PHE A 474 22.40 2.26 13.59
N CYS A 475 23.57 2.91 13.57
CA CYS A 475 24.90 2.29 13.54
C CYS A 475 25.71 2.69 14.79
N PRO A 476 25.40 2.15 15.98
CA PRO A 476 25.97 2.63 17.26
C PRO A 476 27.45 2.30 17.45
N ALA A 477 27.98 1.27 16.77
CA ALA A 477 29.38 0.88 16.93
C ALA A 477 30.37 1.66 16.03
N ILE A 478 29.86 2.44 15.08
CA ILE A 478 30.74 3.31 14.26
C ILE A 478 31.16 4.51 15.11
N SER A 479 32.45 4.57 15.43
CA SER A 479 33.02 5.63 16.26
C SER A 479 33.69 6.75 15.47
N SER A 480 34.06 6.51 14.22
CA SER A 480 34.76 7.49 13.40
C SER A 480 34.49 7.33 11.90
N LEU A 481 34.62 8.44 11.19
CA LEU A 481 34.75 8.43 9.73
C LEU A 481 36.17 7.94 9.36
N PRO A 482 36.36 7.33 8.19
CA PRO A 482 37.71 6.98 7.69
C PRO A 482 38.58 8.24 7.56
N ASN A 483 39.88 8.14 7.82
CA ASN A 483 40.78 9.32 7.94
C ASN A 483 40.95 10.15 6.65
N ASP A 484 40.76 9.55 5.46
CA ASP A 484 40.81 10.23 4.15
C ASP A 484 39.45 10.33 3.47
N ALA A 485 38.46 10.48 4.19
CA ALA A 485 37.19 9.90 4.33
C ALA A 485 36.14 10.19 3.29
N LEU A 486 35.88 11.43 2.92
CA LEU A 486 34.66 11.76 2.20
C LEU A 486 34.98 12.34 0.82
N SER A 487 34.11 12.03 -0.14
CA SER A 487 34.22 12.59 -1.48
C SER A 487 34.07 14.11 -1.45
N ASP A 488 34.86 14.81 -2.23
CA ASP A 488 34.76 16.28 -2.40
C ASP A 488 33.43 16.70 -3.03
N SER A 489 32.71 15.73 -3.65
CA SER A 489 31.37 15.91 -4.23
C SER A 489 30.23 15.83 -3.22
N LEU A 490 30.53 15.56 -1.92
CA LEU A 490 29.50 15.32 -0.92
C LEU A 490 28.77 16.62 -0.54
N GLU A 491 27.48 16.67 -0.84
CA GLU A 491 26.61 17.82 -0.57
C GLU A 491 25.85 17.64 0.76
N LYS A 492 25.58 16.38 1.15
CA LYS A 492 24.74 16.10 2.33
C LYS A 492 25.23 14.89 3.14
N LEU A 493 25.30 15.08 4.46
CA LEU A 493 25.63 14.05 5.44
C LEU A 493 24.50 13.93 6.49
N ASP A 494 23.86 12.77 6.55
CA ASP A 494 22.78 12.47 7.52
C ASP A 494 23.27 11.43 8.55
N ILE A 495 23.36 11.79 9.81
CA ILE A 495 23.76 10.92 10.92
C ILE A 495 22.59 10.81 11.91
N PHE A 496 22.06 9.59 12.08
CA PHE A 496 20.91 9.35 12.95
C PHE A 496 21.13 8.15 13.87
N SER A 497 20.98 8.33 15.18
CA SER A 497 21.12 7.25 16.17
C SER A 497 22.41 6.45 16.02
N CYS A 498 23.55 7.15 15.94
CA CYS A 498 24.93 6.65 15.94
C CYS A 498 25.65 7.02 17.23
N SER A 499 26.95 6.62 17.36
CA SER A 499 27.76 6.98 18.50
C SER A 499 27.95 8.50 18.65
N GLU A 500 28.18 8.97 19.88
CA GLU A 500 28.44 10.41 20.10
C GLU A 500 29.80 10.85 19.55
N GLU A 501 30.79 9.94 19.53
CA GLU A 501 32.10 10.19 18.93
C GLU A 501 31.97 10.49 17.44
N LEU A 502 31.19 9.68 16.69
CA LEU A 502 30.93 9.93 15.28
C LEU A 502 30.17 11.25 15.07
N LYS A 503 29.17 11.53 15.90
CA LYS A 503 28.39 12.77 15.81
C LYS A 503 29.28 13.99 16.05
N GLN A 504 30.19 13.92 17.04
CA GLN A 504 31.14 15.01 17.34
C GLN A 504 32.10 15.24 16.20
N GLN A 505 32.65 14.17 15.61
CA GLN A 505 33.52 14.28 14.43
C GLN A 505 32.79 14.93 13.25
N CYS A 506 31.53 14.52 13.00
CA CYS A 506 30.73 15.09 11.92
C CYS A 506 30.39 16.57 12.13
N ARG A 507 30.18 17.03 13.38
CA ARG A 507 30.02 18.46 13.69
C ARG A 507 31.26 19.24 13.32
N GLY A 508 32.46 18.65 13.45
CA GLY A 508 33.70 19.27 13.03
C GLY A 508 33.85 19.48 11.52
N LEU A 509 32.96 18.89 10.71
CA LEU A 509 32.92 19.05 9.26
C LEU A 509 31.95 20.16 8.81
N GLU A 510 31.31 20.86 9.75
CA GLU A 510 30.46 22.03 9.44
C GLU A 510 31.28 23.08 8.68
N GLY A 511 30.75 23.55 7.55
CA GLY A 511 31.44 24.43 6.63
C GLY A 511 32.25 23.74 5.51
N THR A 512 32.55 22.43 5.66
CA THR A 512 33.19 21.63 4.60
C THR A 512 32.10 20.95 3.75
N ILE A 513 31.05 20.45 4.38
CA ILE A 513 29.89 19.83 3.71
C ILE A 513 28.72 20.81 3.79
N PRO A 514 28.02 21.09 2.67
CA PRO A 514 26.94 22.08 2.63
C PRO A 514 25.77 21.80 3.58
N GLU A 515 25.37 20.54 3.74
CA GLU A 515 24.27 20.17 4.62
C GLU A 515 24.66 18.99 5.53
N ILE A 516 24.69 19.21 6.84
CA ILE A 516 24.90 18.15 7.85
C ILE A 516 23.69 18.08 8.76
N LYS A 517 23.11 16.88 8.89
CA LYS A 517 22.00 16.59 9.82
C LYS A 517 22.42 15.54 10.83
N ILE A 518 22.39 15.91 12.12
CA ILE A 518 22.74 15.04 13.24
C ILE A 518 21.57 15.00 14.23
N TRP A 519 21.09 13.77 14.53
CA TRP A 519 19.95 13.55 15.42
C TRP A 519 20.27 12.59 16.55
#